data_8ac29a7ab9d48a9cbce6cfe82cc31f9e
#
_entry.id   8ac29a7ab9d48a9cbce6cfe82cc31f9e
#
_cell.length_a   1.000
_cell.length_b   1.000
_cell.length_c   1.000
_cell.angle_alpha   90.00
_cell.angle_beta   90.00
_cell.angle_gamma   90.00
#
_symmetry.space_group_name_H-M   'P 1'
#
loop_
_entity.id
_entity.type
_entity.pdbx_description
1 polymer ?
#
loop_
_entity_poly.entity_id
_entity_poly.type
_entity_poly.pdbx_seq_one_letter_code
_entity_poly.pdbx_strand_id
1 'polypeptide(L)'
;MFSIGQPSQAAFVVLRGAVEICARQGERERRMAVLGPGQIFGFMSLLAGGTHGSAANVRESSILLEIPRASFESLYSGSTAISTALHHAIQASLLASLAQTNRHLTRLISLARLRGARREGDKLETALGGQIVAAPAPASSVPAA
;
A
#
# COMPACT_ATOMS: atom_id res chain seq x y z
N MET A 1 7.07 -15.31 7.09
CA MET A 1 5.73 -15.85 7.38
C MET A 1 5.22 -16.73 6.24
N PHE A 2 4.74 -16.15 5.16
CA PHE A 2 4.40 -16.91 3.96
C PHE A 2 4.95 -16.21 2.71
N SER A 3 5.16 -17.00 1.66
CA SER A 3 5.70 -16.54 0.38
C SER A 3 4.63 -16.61 -0.70
N ILE A 4 4.88 -15.88 -1.78
CA ILE A 4 4.01 -15.90 -2.98
C ILE A 4 3.95 -17.32 -3.54
N GLY A 5 2.74 -17.79 -3.86
CA GLY A 5 2.49 -19.13 -4.40
C GLY A 5 2.30 -20.22 -3.36
N GLN A 6 2.54 -19.96 -2.07
CA GLN A 6 2.24 -20.92 -1.02
C GLN A 6 0.74 -21.08 -0.82
N PRO A 7 0.25 -22.32 -0.51
CA PRO A 7 -1.15 -22.53 -0.19
C PRO A 7 -1.55 -21.69 1.04
N SER A 8 -2.71 -21.05 0.95
CA SER A 8 -3.24 -20.28 2.07
C SER A 8 -3.92 -21.22 3.07
N GLN A 9 -3.42 -21.28 4.28
CA GLN A 9 -3.93 -22.14 5.35
C GLN A 9 -4.47 -21.40 6.55
N ALA A 10 -4.12 -20.11 6.68
CA ALA A 10 -4.55 -19.29 7.81
C ALA A 10 -4.66 -17.80 7.41
N ALA A 11 -5.48 -17.07 8.14
CA ALA A 11 -5.43 -15.61 8.23
C ALA A 11 -4.69 -15.19 9.50
N PHE A 12 -4.18 -13.97 9.52
CA PHE A 12 -3.38 -13.46 10.63
C PHE A 12 -3.84 -12.08 11.04
N VAL A 13 -3.91 -11.83 12.34
CA VAL A 13 -4.15 -10.50 12.91
C VAL A 13 -2.90 -10.03 13.63
N VAL A 14 -2.45 -8.82 13.35
CA VAL A 14 -1.33 -8.21 14.06
C VAL A 14 -1.82 -7.75 15.43
N LEU A 15 -1.30 -8.33 16.50
CA LEU A 15 -1.57 -7.91 17.87
C LEU A 15 -0.55 -6.86 18.32
N ARG A 16 0.71 -7.03 17.91
CA ARG A 16 1.82 -6.12 18.22
C ARG A 16 2.87 -6.19 17.12
N GLY A 17 3.59 -5.08 16.88
CA GLY A 17 4.65 -5.00 15.89
C GLY A 17 4.15 -4.61 14.51
N ALA A 18 4.90 -4.99 13.46
CA ALA A 18 4.60 -4.62 12.09
C ALA A 18 4.93 -5.76 11.11
N VAL A 19 4.05 -5.95 10.13
CA VAL A 19 4.20 -6.92 9.05
C VAL A 19 4.19 -6.19 7.71
N GLU A 20 5.18 -6.48 6.89
CA GLU A 20 5.30 -5.95 5.55
C GLU A 20 4.67 -6.91 4.53
N ILE A 21 3.80 -6.39 3.69
CA ILE A 21 3.20 -7.11 2.57
C ILE A 21 3.93 -6.72 1.29
N CYS A 22 4.46 -7.72 0.59
CA CYS A 22 5.17 -7.55 -0.67
C CYS A 22 4.47 -8.28 -1.80
N ALA A 23 4.38 -7.65 -2.97
CA ALA A 23 3.92 -8.29 -4.20
C ALA A 23 5.07 -8.41 -5.19
N ARG A 24 4.99 -9.41 -6.06
CA ARG A 24 5.95 -9.59 -7.15
C ARG A 24 5.63 -8.64 -8.30
N GLN A 25 6.63 -7.90 -8.75
CA GLN A 25 6.58 -7.06 -9.93
C GLN A 25 7.75 -7.42 -10.86
N GLY A 26 7.50 -8.31 -11.81
CA GLY A 26 8.57 -8.95 -12.60
C GLY A 26 9.45 -9.82 -11.69
N GLU A 27 10.76 -9.63 -11.75
CA GLU A 27 11.73 -10.36 -10.90
C GLU A 27 11.96 -9.73 -9.51
N ARG A 28 11.33 -8.59 -9.22
CA ARG A 28 11.53 -7.87 -7.96
C ARG A 28 10.31 -7.95 -7.06
N GLU A 29 10.57 -8.07 -5.76
CA GLU A 29 9.54 -7.86 -4.75
C GLU A 29 9.38 -6.38 -4.47
N ARG A 30 8.14 -5.92 -4.47
CA ARG A 30 7.77 -4.55 -4.14
C ARG A 30 6.91 -4.53 -2.90
N ARG A 31 7.31 -3.70 -1.94
CA ARG A 31 6.50 -3.41 -0.77
C ARG A 31 5.19 -2.74 -1.17
N MET A 32 4.07 -3.36 -0.79
CA MET A 32 2.71 -2.87 -1.02
C MET A 32 2.18 -2.13 0.19
N ALA A 33 2.37 -2.71 1.39
CA ALA A 33 1.82 -2.19 2.63
C ALA A 33 2.70 -2.55 3.82
N VAL A 34 2.54 -1.81 4.90
CA VAL A 34 2.99 -2.19 6.25
C VAL A 34 1.75 -2.20 7.13
N LEU A 35 1.51 -3.33 7.77
CA LEU A 35 0.35 -3.57 8.63
C LEU A 35 0.76 -3.50 10.08
N GLY A 36 0.00 -2.77 10.87
CA GLY A 36 0.17 -2.63 12.32
C GLY A 36 -0.93 -3.29 13.13
N PRO A 37 -0.94 -3.08 14.45
CA PRO A 37 -1.91 -3.70 15.36
C PRO A 37 -3.36 -3.49 14.95
N GLY A 38 -4.17 -4.54 15.10
CA GLY A 38 -5.59 -4.58 14.71
C GLY A 38 -5.85 -4.89 13.25
N GLN A 39 -4.84 -4.93 12.39
CA GLN A 39 -5.01 -5.23 10.97
C GLN A 39 -4.91 -6.73 10.71
N ILE A 40 -5.78 -7.22 9.81
CA ILE A 40 -5.83 -8.61 9.37
C ILE A 40 -5.25 -8.76 7.96
N PHE A 41 -4.57 -9.89 7.70
CA PHE A 41 -4.00 -10.20 6.39
C PHE A 41 -4.02 -11.73 6.13
N GLY A 42 -3.71 -12.12 4.89
CA GLY A 42 -3.75 -13.53 4.45
C GLY A 42 -5.15 -14.05 4.12
N PHE A 43 -6.20 -13.37 4.54
CA PHE A 43 -7.59 -13.78 4.37
C PHE A 43 -8.09 -13.78 2.91
N MET A 44 -7.56 -12.91 2.05
CA MET A 44 -8.00 -12.83 0.64
C MET A 44 -7.76 -14.15 -0.11
N SER A 45 -6.61 -14.78 0.14
CA SER A 45 -6.27 -16.07 -0.45
C SER A 45 -7.10 -17.21 0.12
N LEU A 46 -7.54 -17.11 1.38
CA LEU A 46 -8.50 -18.06 1.98
C LEU A 46 -9.86 -17.97 1.29
N LEU A 47 -10.38 -16.76 1.10
CA LEU A 47 -11.67 -16.52 0.44
C LEU A 47 -11.65 -16.92 -1.03
N ALA A 48 -10.53 -16.69 -1.72
CA ALA A 48 -10.36 -17.08 -3.12
C ALA A 48 -10.09 -18.59 -3.30
N GLY A 49 -9.86 -19.33 -2.21
CA GLY A 49 -9.59 -20.77 -2.28
C GLY A 49 -8.25 -21.14 -2.91
N GLY A 50 -7.27 -20.24 -2.90
CA GLY A 50 -6.04 -20.37 -3.65
C GLY A 50 -4.74 -20.26 -2.85
N THR A 51 -3.72 -19.82 -3.55
CA THR A 51 -2.39 -19.55 -3.02
C THR A 51 -2.20 -18.06 -2.71
N HIS A 52 -1.22 -17.73 -1.89
CA HIS A 52 -0.88 -16.36 -1.57
C HIS A 52 -0.36 -15.60 -2.81
N GLY A 53 -1.05 -14.54 -3.22
CA GLY A 53 -0.61 -13.63 -4.29
C GLY A 53 0.44 -12.60 -3.84
N SER A 54 0.71 -12.53 -2.53
CA SER A 54 1.70 -11.66 -1.92
C SER A 54 2.51 -12.40 -0.88
N ALA A 55 3.68 -11.88 -0.52
CA ALA A 55 4.47 -12.35 0.61
C ALA A 55 4.20 -11.50 1.85
N ALA A 56 4.31 -12.11 3.03
CA ALA A 56 4.23 -11.41 4.31
C ALA A 56 5.52 -11.62 5.11
N ASN A 57 6.22 -10.53 5.40
CA ASN A 57 7.48 -10.51 6.12
C ASN A 57 7.34 -9.73 7.43
N VAL A 58 7.80 -10.31 8.53
CA VAL A 58 7.85 -9.63 9.83
C VAL A 58 8.99 -8.62 9.82
N ARG A 59 8.70 -7.36 10.12
CA ARG A 59 9.69 -6.27 10.11
C ARG A 59 10.41 -6.09 11.44
N GLU A 60 9.71 -6.38 12.51
CA GLU A 60 10.20 -6.23 13.89
C GLU A 60 9.58 -7.32 14.76
N SER A 61 10.03 -7.45 16.00
CA SER A 61 9.43 -8.40 16.94
C SER A 61 7.92 -8.18 17.01
N SER A 62 7.16 -9.15 16.54
CA SER A 62 5.71 -9.03 16.35
C SER A 62 4.97 -10.19 17.00
N ILE A 63 3.79 -9.91 17.54
CA ILE A 63 2.84 -10.91 18.04
C ILE A 63 1.67 -10.95 17.07
N LEU A 64 1.39 -12.15 16.58
CA LEU A 64 0.34 -12.39 15.59
C LEU A 64 -0.64 -13.41 16.12
N LEU A 65 -1.93 -13.20 15.91
CA LEU A 65 -2.96 -14.20 16.09
C LEU A 65 -3.14 -14.92 14.75
N GLU A 66 -2.87 -16.22 14.74
CA GLU A 66 -3.17 -17.09 13.61
C GLU A 66 -4.59 -17.63 13.71
N ILE A 67 -5.33 -17.51 12.62
CA ILE A 67 -6.70 -18.03 12.47
C ILE A 67 -6.64 -19.10 11.37
N PRO A 68 -6.60 -20.40 11.73
CA PRO A 68 -6.58 -21.48 10.75
C PRO A 68 -7.79 -21.44 9.81
N ARG A 69 -7.64 -21.97 8.59
CA ARG A 69 -8.69 -21.96 7.55
C ARG A 69 -10.06 -22.37 8.08
N ALA A 70 -10.16 -23.53 8.74
CA ALA A 70 -11.43 -24.06 9.24
C ALA A 70 -12.10 -23.09 10.25
N SER A 71 -11.30 -22.52 11.16
CA SER A 71 -11.80 -21.51 12.12
C SER A 71 -12.19 -20.21 11.42
N PHE A 72 -11.42 -19.78 10.43
CA PHE A 72 -11.74 -18.59 9.64
C PHE A 72 -13.07 -18.76 8.88
N GLU A 73 -13.27 -19.88 8.20
CA GLU A 73 -14.50 -20.19 7.45
C GLU A 73 -15.72 -20.25 8.38
N SER A 74 -15.59 -20.89 9.53
CA SER A 74 -16.65 -20.93 10.56
C SER A 74 -16.99 -19.54 11.10
N LEU A 75 -16.00 -18.73 11.41
CA LEU A 75 -16.19 -17.36 11.89
C LEU A 75 -16.73 -16.46 10.79
N TYR A 76 -16.27 -16.61 9.57
CA TYR A 76 -16.71 -15.79 8.44
C TYR A 76 -18.18 -16.04 8.08
N SER A 77 -18.64 -17.29 8.16
CA SER A 77 -20.03 -17.67 7.90
C SER A 77 -20.96 -17.47 9.12
N GLY A 78 -20.38 -17.23 10.29
CA GLY A 78 -21.12 -17.11 11.53
C GLY A 78 -21.80 -15.74 11.72
N SER A 79 -22.67 -15.66 12.75
CA SER A 79 -23.37 -14.44 13.15
C SER A 79 -23.11 -14.05 14.62
N THR A 80 -22.03 -14.55 15.21
CA THR A 80 -21.65 -14.24 16.59
C THR A 80 -20.98 -12.86 16.70
N ALA A 81 -20.83 -12.35 17.92
CA ALA A 81 -20.08 -11.11 18.15
C ALA A 81 -18.64 -11.17 17.61
N ILE A 82 -17.99 -12.36 17.71
CA ILE A 82 -16.64 -12.58 17.16
C ILE A 82 -16.67 -12.56 15.63
N SER A 83 -17.67 -13.16 15.00
CA SER A 83 -17.88 -13.10 13.54
C SER A 83 -18.04 -11.66 13.07
N THR A 84 -18.82 -10.86 13.77
CA THR A 84 -19.02 -9.44 13.48
C THR A 84 -17.68 -8.67 13.61
N ALA A 85 -16.93 -8.92 14.66
CA ALA A 85 -15.60 -8.30 14.84
C ALA A 85 -14.62 -8.68 13.71
N LEU A 86 -14.64 -9.95 13.27
CA LEU A 86 -13.83 -10.40 12.13
C LEU A 86 -14.23 -9.66 10.84
N HIS A 87 -15.53 -9.54 10.54
CA HIS A 87 -16.00 -8.80 9.37
C HIS A 87 -15.58 -7.33 9.42
N HIS A 88 -15.67 -6.67 10.58
CA HIS A 88 -15.20 -5.29 10.73
C HIS A 88 -13.68 -5.17 10.50
N ALA A 89 -12.89 -6.11 11.04
CA ALA A 89 -11.44 -6.12 10.81
C ALA A 89 -11.07 -6.31 9.33
N ILE A 90 -11.78 -7.20 8.62
CA ILE A 90 -11.63 -7.41 7.18
C ILE A 90 -11.98 -6.12 6.42
N GLN A 91 -13.13 -5.52 6.70
CA GLN A 91 -13.57 -4.27 6.04
C GLN A 91 -12.56 -3.14 6.27
N ALA A 92 -12.11 -2.94 7.50
CA ALA A 92 -11.10 -1.93 7.83
C ALA A 92 -9.79 -2.14 7.07
N SER A 93 -9.33 -3.40 6.99
CA SER A 93 -8.10 -3.74 6.24
C SER A 93 -8.24 -3.52 4.74
N LEU A 94 -9.40 -3.83 4.15
CA LEU A 94 -9.69 -3.56 2.73
C LEU A 94 -9.75 -2.06 2.44
N LEU A 95 -10.43 -1.28 3.28
CA LEU A 95 -10.50 0.17 3.15
C LEU A 95 -9.12 0.83 3.27
N ALA A 96 -8.30 0.38 4.22
CA ALA A 96 -6.92 0.85 4.37
C ALA A 96 -6.07 0.55 3.13
N SER A 97 -6.18 -0.66 2.57
CA SER A 97 -5.50 -1.07 1.33
C SER A 97 -5.93 -0.22 0.14
N LEU A 98 -7.23 0.01 -0.04
CA LEU A 98 -7.76 0.86 -1.11
C LEU A 98 -7.27 2.30 -0.98
N ALA A 99 -7.34 2.88 0.21
CA ALA A 99 -6.85 4.24 0.47
C ALA A 99 -5.34 4.36 0.19
N GLN A 100 -4.56 3.36 0.52
CA GLN A 100 -3.12 3.33 0.24
C GLN A 100 -2.84 3.23 -1.26
N THR A 101 -3.56 2.38 -1.98
CA THR A 101 -3.44 2.21 -3.44
C THR A 101 -3.82 3.50 -4.15
N ASN A 102 -4.92 4.14 -3.76
CA ASN A 102 -5.35 5.42 -4.33
C ASN A 102 -4.31 6.53 -4.12
N ARG A 103 -3.75 6.66 -2.91
CA ARG A 103 -2.66 7.63 -2.65
C ARG A 103 -1.45 7.37 -3.53
N HIS A 104 -1.10 6.09 -3.74
CA HIS A 104 0.01 5.73 -4.60
C HIS A 104 -0.25 6.08 -6.06
N LEU A 105 -1.44 5.79 -6.59
CA LEU A 105 -1.86 6.15 -7.95
C LEU A 105 -1.86 7.66 -8.15
N THR A 106 -2.44 8.43 -7.23
CA THR A 106 -2.44 9.89 -7.29
C THR A 106 -1.02 10.45 -7.36
N ARG A 107 -0.10 9.92 -6.55
CA ARG A 107 1.31 10.32 -6.59
C ARG A 107 1.98 9.99 -7.93
N LEU A 108 1.71 8.81 -8.50
CA LEU A 108 2.25 8.41 -9.81
C LEU A 108 1.72 9.31 -10.94
N ILE A 109 0.43 9.63 -10.94
CA ILE A 109 -0.19 10.54 -11.90
C ILE A 109 0.44 11.94 -11.80
N SER A 110 0.63 12.46 -10.60
CA SER A 110 1.27 13.76 -10.38
C SER A 110 2.72 13.77 -10.90
N LEU A 111 3.49 12.72 -10.64
CA LEU A 111 4.86 12.59 -11.16
C LEU A 111 4.89 12.46 -12.68
N ALA A 112 3.94 11.73 -13.27
CA ALA A 112 3.84 11.59 -14.73
C ALA A 112 3.51 12.93 -15.39
N ARG A 113 2.59 13.71 -14.81
CA ARG A 113 2.26 15.07 -15.29
C ARG A 113 3.46 16.01 -15.23
N LEU A 114 4.21 16.01 -14.12
CA LEU A 114 5.43 16.81 -13.98
C LEU A 114 6.50 16.44 -15.01
N ARG A 115 6.68 15.14 -15.29
CA ARG A 115 7.62 14.65 -16.32
C ARG A 115 7.17 15.03 -17.74
N GLY A 116 5.86 14.99 -18.00
CA GLY A 116 5.28 15.44 -19.27
C GLY A 116 5.53 16.92 -19.49
N ALA A 117 5.21 17.76 -18.51
CA ALA A 117 5.42 19.20 -18.56
C ALA A 117 6.91 19.57 -18.75
N ARG A 118 7.82 18.84 -18.08
CA ARG A 118 9.26 19.05 -18.24
C ARG A 118 9.76 18.71 -19.67
N ARG A 119 9.27 17.60 -20.24
CA ARG A 119 9.60 17.21 -21.63
C ARG A 119 9.06 18.22 -22.65
N GLU A 120 7.93 18.84 -22.39
CA GLU A 120 7.34 19.85 -23.24
C GLU A 120 8.11 21.18 -23.12
N GLY A 121 8.54 21.54 -21.92
CA GLY A 121 9.44 22.67 -21.65
C GLY A 121 10.79 22.53 -22.35
N ASP A 122 11.44 21.35 -22.22
CA ASP A 122 12.70 21.05 -22.90
C ASP A 122 12.59 21.13 -24.44
N LYS A 123 11.46 20.70 -25.02
CA LYS A 123 11.20 20.82 -26.47
C LYS A 123 11.01 22.26 -26.92
N LEU A 124 10.31 23.06 -26.12
CA LEU A 124 10.13 24.49 -26.39
C LEU A 124 11.45 25.26 -26.26
N GLU A 125 12.25 24.95 -25.25
CA GLU A 125 13.57 25.54 -25.05
C GLU A 125 14.52 25.22 -26.23
N THR A 126 14.51 23.97 -26.71
CA THR A 126 15.27 23.54 -27.89
C THR A 126 14.75 24.22 -29.17
N ALA A 127 13.43 24.38 -29.33
CA ALA A 127 12.82 25.01 -30.50
C ALA A 127 13.04 26.53 -30.53
N LEU A 128 13.16 27.17 -29.37
CA LEU A 128 13.39 28.62 -29.24
C LEU A 128 14.86 29.01 -29.18
N GLY A 129 15.81 28.06 -29.39
CA GLY A 129 17.24 28.35 -29.50
C GLY A 129 17.87 28.82 -28.19
N GLY A 130 17.40 28.36 -27.05
CA GLY A 130 18.13 28.50 -25.77
C GLY A 130 18.16 29.91 -25.17
N GLN A 131 17.20 30.79 -25.51
CA GLN A 131 17.11 32.15 -24.94
C GLN A 131 15.91 32.30 -24.02
N ILE A 132 15.85 31.58 -22.92
CA ILE A 132 15.01 31.91 -21.78
C ILE A 132 15.91 32.54 -20.72
N VAL A 133 15.98 33.85 -20.70
CA VAL A 133 16.61 34.63 -19.63
C VAL A 133 15.67 34.55 -18.41
N ALA A 134 16.12 33.90 -17.34
CA ALA A 134 15.40 33.91 -16.08
C ALA A 134 15.24 35.38 -15.61
N ALA A 135 14.01 35.82 -15.43
CA ALA A 135 13.73 37.14 -14.84
C ALA A 135 14.25 37.13 -13.40
N PRO A 136 14.94 38.20 -12.96
CA PRO A 136 15.40 38.29 -11.58
C PRO A 136 14.20 38.33 -10.65
N ALA A 137 14.28 37.60 -9.53
CA ALA A 137 13.27 37.62 -8.50
C ALA A 137 12.99 39.04 -8.02
N PRO A 138 11.73 39.42 -7.75
CA PRO A 138 11.42 40.75 -7.23
C PRO A 138 12.12 40.95 -5.90
N ALA A 139 12.88 42.04 -5.81
CA ALA A 139 13.55 42.43 -4.57
C ALA A 139 12.49 42.66 -3.48
N SER A 140 12.58 41.92 -2.40
CA SER A 140 11.78 42.13 -1.19
C SER A 140 12.21 43.44 -0.53
N SER A 141 11.54 44.53 -0.81
CA SER A 141 11.64 45.75 -0.02
C SER A 141 10.82 45.57 1.26
N VAL A 142 11.49 45.22 2.35
CA VAL A 142 10.95 45.39 3.68
C VAL A 142 11.29 46.82 4.11
N PRO A 143 10.31 47.71 4.37
CA PRO A 143 10.60 48.98 5.01
C PRO A 143 10.86 48.73 6.51
N ALA A 144 12.00 49.19 6.95
CA ALA A 144 12.28 49.33 8.38
C ALA A 144 11.49 50.54 8.92
N ALA A 145 10.76 50.31 10.01
CA ALA A 145 10.42 51.32 11.03
C ALA A 145 10.03 50.61 12.32
#